data_63da53c43d9331f87adea388a56d4b9e
#
_entry.id   63da53c43d9331f87adea388a56d4b9e
#
_cell.length_a   1.000
_cell.length_b   1.000
_cell.length_c   1.000
_cell.angle_alpha   90.00
_cell.angle_beta   90.00
_cell.angle_gamma   90.00
#
_symmetry.space_group_name_H-M   'P 1'
#
loop_
_entity.id
_entity.type
_entity.pdbx_description
1 polymer ?
#
loop_
_entity_poly.entity_id
_entity_poly.type
_entity_poly.pdbx_seq_one_letter_code
_entity_poly.pdbx_strand_id
1 'polypeptide(L)'
;MLYMIGGSPCSGKSTIASLLARQYQLLHIKLDNLVDEMVSQASADSQPICLLRQDRNPEEMADEEWRFYEEIFPYVKSYLIKNQNRPLLVEGAGLLPHLVKELECQTSSYLCLTPTADFQKKHYRQREWVPYVLEGTTNPEQAFENWMQRDILFAQMVRKEAMKLGYSSLVTDGSQPENQTAEEVARLLKLSNKNRINI
;
A
#
# COMPACT_ATOMS: atom_id res chain seq x y z
N MET A 1 6.65 -2.10 19.06
CA MET A 1 5.31 -1.63 18.66
C MET A 1 5.31 -1.51 17.16
N LEU A 2 4.28 -2.00 16.47
CA LEU A 2 4.19 -2.07 15.02
C LEU A 2 2.96 -1.31 14.54
N TYR A 3 3.18 -0.24 13.78
CA TYR A 3 2.14 0.53 13.10
C TYR A 3 2.17 0.21 11.62
N MET A 4 1.02 0.07 10.98
CA MET A 4 0.93 -0.36 9.58
C MET A 4 -0.05 0.48 8.79
N ILE A 5 0.36 0.89 7.60
CA ILE A 5 -0.48 1.58 6.63
C ILE A 5 -0.54 0.72 5.36
N GLY A 6 -1.62 -0.05 5.24
CA GLY A 6 -1.94 -0.79 4.02
C GLY A 6 -2.82 0.03 3.08
N GLY A 7 -3.32 -0.60 2.05
CA GLY A 7 -4.20 0.02 1.05
C GLY A 7 -3.65 -0.11 -0.35
N SER A 8 -4.17 0.68 -1.29
CA SER A 8 -3.84 0.57 -2.71
C SER A 8 -2.75 1.54 -3.16
N PRO A 9 -2.16 1.33 -4.34
CA PRO A 9 -1.23 2.28 -4.95
C PRO A 9 -1.82 3.70 -5.05
N CYS A 10 -0.94 4.70 -5.13
CA CYS A 10 -1.27 6.12 -5.33
C CYS A 10 -2.13 6.78 -4.23
N SER A 11 -2.26 6.18 -3.04
CA SER A 11 -3.04 6.73 -1.92
C SER A 11 -2.27 7.72 -1.03
N GLY A 12 -0.99 7.97 -1.29
CA GLY A 12 -0.13 8.83 -0.46
C GLY A 12 0.51 8.14 0.74
N LYS A 13 0.38 6.81 0.89
CA LYS A 13 0.95 6.04 2.02
C LYS A 13 2.39 6.42 2.35
N SER A 14 3.27 6.40 1.34
CA SER A 14 4.71 6.64 1.53
C SER A 14 5.02 8.05 2.01
N THR A 15 4.29 9.07 1.50
CA THR A 15 4.42 10.45 1.95
C THR A 15 3.98 10.59 3.41
N ILE A 16 2.79 10.10 3.72
CA ILE A 16 2.21 10.15 5.08
C ILE A 16 3.09 9.37 6.07
N ALA A 17 3.50 8.14 5.73
CA ALA A 17 4.36 7.35 6.59
C ALA A 17 5.72 8.01 6.83
N SER A 18 6.30 8.66 5.82
CA SER A 18 7.57 9.39 5.95
C SER A 18 7.43 10.58 6.93
N LEU A 19 6.35 11.35 6.83
CA LEU A 19 6.05 12.46 7.77
C LEU A 19 5.89 11.94 9.21
N LEU A 20 5.08 10.89 9.40
CA LEU A 20 4.82 10.31 10.71
C LEU A 20 6.07 9.65 11.32
N ALA A 21 6.85 8.93 10.52
CA ALA A 21 8.07 8.30 11.00
C ALA A 21 9.08 9.32 11.53
N ARG A 22 9.23 10.45 10.85
CA ARG A 22 10.06 11.58 11.31
C ARG A 22 9.48 12.21 12.58
N GLN A 23 8.18 12.49 12.60
CA GLN A 23 7.50 13.18 13.70
C GLN A 23 7.47 12.36 14.98
N TYR A 24 7.35 11.03 14.88
CA TYR A 24 7.22 10.11 16.02
C TYR A 24 8.48 9.25 16.25
N GLN A 25 9.59 9.51 15.56
CA GLN A 25 10.85 8.77 15.68
C GLN A 25 10.70 7.26 15.46
N LEU A 26 9.91 6.88 14.46
CA LEU A 26 9.67 5.48 14.10
C LEU A 26 10.64 5.03 13.01
N LEU A 27 11.02 3.75 13.01
CA LEU A 27 11.68 3.17 11.85
C LEU A 27 10.66 3.01 10.73
N HIS A 28 10.89 3.71 9.61
CA HIS A 28 10.03 3.62 8.43
C HIS A 28 10.49 2.47 7.52
N ILE A 29 9.58 1.54 7.25
CA ILE A 29 9.79 0.44 6.30
C ILE A 29 8.79 0.57 5.17
N LYS A 30 9.32 0.69 3.94
CA LYS A 30 8.55 0.65 2.70
C LYS A 30 8.62 -0.75 2.14
N LEU A 31 7.52 -1.49 2.14
CA LEU A 31 7.51 -2.87 1.62
C LEU A 31 7.81 -2.92 0.13
N ASP A 32 7.37 -1.92 -0.64
CA ASP A 32 7.62 -1.87 -2.08
C ASP A 32 9.12 -1.92 -2.42
N ASN A 33 9.98 -1.37 -1.54
CA ASN A 33 11.44 -1.43 -1.71
C ASN A 33 12.03 -2.83 -1.42
N LEU A 34 11.27 -3.72 -0.81
CA LEU A 34 11.70 -5.06 -0.40
C LEU A 34 11.08 -6.16 -1.28
N VAL A 35 10.20 -5.79 -2.20
CA VAL A 35 9.47 -6.77 -3.03
C VAL A 35 10.42 -7.63 -3.84
N ASP A 36 11.44 -7.05 -4.48
CA ASP A 36 12.41 -7.81 -5.29
C ASP A 36 13.17 -8.84 -4.45
N GLU A 37 13.58 -8.48 -3.23
CA GLU A 37 14.24 -9.39 -2.30
C GLU A 37 13.28 -10.52 -1.87
N MET A 38 12.04 -10.19 -1.56
CA MET A 38 11.01 -11.15 -1.15
C MET A 38 10.64 -12.11 -2.29
N VAL A 39 10.50 -11.59 -3.51
CA VAL A 39 10.24 -12.39 -4.71
C VAL A 39 11.40 -13.34 -4.99
N SER A 40 12.65 -12.93 -4.80
CA SER A 40 13.81 -13.82 -4.97
C SER A 40 13.83 -15.00 -3.99
N GLN A 41 13.16 -14.86 -2.84
CA GLN A 41 13.04 -15.90 -1.81
C GLN A 41 11.79 -16.78 -2.03
N ALA A 42 10.82 -16.32 -2.81
CA ALA A 42 9.59 -17.03 -3.14
C ALA A 42 9.83 -18.08 -4.24
N SER A 43 8.81 -18.89 -4.49
CA SER A 43 8.84 -19.83 -5.63
C SER A 43 8.80 -19.08 -6.97
N ALA A 44 9.19 -19.78 -8.06
CA ALA A 44 9.10 -19.20 -9.41
C ALA A 44 7.67 -18.80 -9.81
N ASP A 45 6.67 -19.41 -9.18
CA ASP A 45 5.25 -19.13 -9.43
C ASP A 45 4.77 -17.83 -8.79
N SER A 46 5.53 -17.27 -7.85
CA SER A 46 5.24 -16.00 -7.15
C SER A 46 5.74 -14.76 -7.90
N GLN A 47 6.07 -14.89 -9.18
CA GLN A 47 6.53 -13.75 -9.96
C GLN A 47 5.37 -12.80 -10.25
N PRO A 48 5.52 -11.48 -9.97
CA PRO A 48 4.49 -10.52 -10.30
C PRO A 48 4.28 -10.50 -11.82
N ILE A 49 3.07 -10.81 -12.27
CA ILE A 49 2.70 -10.73 -13.68
C ILE A 49 2.38 -9.27 -13.99
N CYS A 50 3.41 -8.47 -14.18
CA CYS A 50 3.29 -7.06 -14.54
C CYS A 50 3.23 -6.84 -16.05
N LEU A 51 2.44 -7.63 -16.75
CA LEU A 51 2.17 -7.34 -18.16
C LEU A 51 0.92 -6.47 -18.26
N LEU A 52 1.12 -5.15 -18.17
CA LEU A 52 0.08 -4.17 -18.47
C LEU A 52 -0.17 -4.18 -19.99
N ARG A 53 -1.11 -5.00 -20.40
CA ARG A 53 -1.49 -5.14 -21.79
C ARG A 53 -2.91 -4.62 -21.99
N GLN A 54 -3.19 -4.05 -23.16
CA GLN A 54 -4.52 -3.53 -23.49
C GLN A 54 -5.60 -4.63 -23.56
N ASP A 55 -5.20 -5.88 -23.73
CA ASP A 55 -6.08 -7.05 -23.82
C ASP A 55 -6.28 -7.76 -22.47
N ARG A 56 -5.63 -7.29 -21.40
CA ARG A 56 -5.79 -7.88 -20.06
C ARG A 56 -7.05 -7.38 -19.36
N ASN A 57 -7.78 -8.31 -18.75
CA ASN A 57 -8.96 -8.01 -17.93
C ASN A 57 -8.52 -7.39 -16.58
N PRO A 58 -9.02 -6.18 -16.22
CA PRO A 58 -8.69 -5.52 -14.96
C PRO A 58 -9.04 -6.32 -13.69
N GLU A 59 -10.15 -7.06 -13.69
CA GLU A 59 -10.56 -7.90 -12.55
C GLU A 59 -9.55 -9.04 -12.33
N GLU A 60 -9.17 -9.75 -13.40
CA GLU A 60 -8.16 -10.81 -13.33
C GLU A 60 -6.82 -10.28 -12.83
N MET A 61 -6.40 -9.10 -13.31
CA MET A 61 -5.16 -8.46 -12.85
C MET A 61 -5.22 -8.05 -11.38
N ALA A 62 -6.39 -7.61 -10.88
CA ALA A 62 -6.56 -7.27 -9.46
C ALA A 62 -6.51 -8.51 -8.56
N ASP A 63 -7.11 -9.62 -9.00
CA ASP A 63 -7.05 -10.90 -8.30
C ASP A 63 -5.63 -11.50 -8.30
N GLU A 64 -4.88 -11.33 -9.39
CA GLU A 64 -3.47 -11.74 -9.47
C GLU A 64 -2.60 -10.93 -8.52
N GLU A 65 -2.79 -9.61 -8.46
CA GLU A 65 -2.06 -8.75 -7.51
C GLU A 65 -2.37 -9.12 -6.06
N TRP A 66 -3.63 -9.44 -5.75
CA TRP A 66 -4.04 -9.92 -4.44
C TRP A 66 -3.31 -11.21 -4.06
N ARG A 67 -3.35 -12.23 -4.93
CA ARG A 67 -2.67 -13.51 -4.71
C ARG A 67 -1.16 -13.36 -4.59
N PHE A 68 -0.56 -12.50 -5.40
CA PHE A 68 0.86 -12.18 -5.29
C PHE A 68 1.24 -11.69 -3.89
N TYR A 69 0.45 -10.78 -3.30
CA TYR A 69 0.71 -10.32 -1.94
C TYR A 69 0.50 -11.42 -0.88
N GLU A 70 -0.46 -12.32 -1.08
CA GLU A 70 -0.62 -13.50 -0.21
C GLU A 70 0.61 -14.41 -0.26
N GLU A 71 1.15 -14.66 -1.44
CA GLU A 71 2.33 -15.53 -1.64
C GLU A 71 3.62 -14.97 -1.02
N ILE A 72 3.85 -13.66 -1.11
CA ILE A 72 5.04 -13.04 -0.53
C ILE A 72 4.90 -12.72 0.96
N PHE A 73 3.71 -12.74 1.52
CA PHE A 73 3.47 -12.32 2.90
C PHE A 73 4.25 -13.12 3.97
N PRO A 74 4.50 -14.43 3.86
CA PRO A 74 5.36 -15.14 4.81
C PRO A 74 6.77 -14.52 4.95
N TYR A 75 7.32 -13.99 3.86
CA TYR A 75 8.62 -13.30 3.86
C TYR A 75 8.50 -11.91 4.52
N VAL A 76 7.42 -11.17 4.21
CA VAL A 76 7.08 -9.91 4.91
C VAL A 76 6.99 -10.14 6.40
N LYS A 77 6.24 -11.15 6.84
CA LYS A 77 6.07 -11.52 8.25
C LYS A 77 7.41 -11.82 8.92
N SER A 78 8.23 -12.66 8.28
CA SER A 78 9.58 -12.99 8.75
C SER A 78 10.45 -11.75 8.92
N TYR A 79 10.44 -10.87 7.92
CA TYR A 79 11.20 -9.63 7.94
C TYR A 79 10.77 -8.70 9.09
N LEU A 80 9.47 -8.52 9.27
CA LEU A 80 8.91 -7.67 10.33
C LEU A 80 9.24 -8.21 11.72
N ILE A 81 9.14 -9.52 11.94
CA ILE A 81 9.49 -10.16 13.22
C ILE A 81 10.97 -9.91 13.57
N LYS A 82 11.87 -10.05 12.60
CA LYS A 82 13.32 -9.81 12.82
C LYS A 82 13.66 -8.37 13.18
N ASN A 83 12.83 -7.39 12.78
CA ASN A 83 13.09 -5.97 12.97
C ASN A 83 12.29 -5.32 14.12
N GLN A 84 11.62 -6.09 14.98
CA GLN A 84 10.77 -5.58 16.07
C GLN A 84 11.51 -5.02 17.29
N ASN A 85 12.80 -4.85 17.24
CA ASN A 85 13.63 -4.32 18.33
C ASN A 85 13.39 -2.84 18.68
N ARG A 86 12.66 -2.13 17.82
CA ARG A 86 12.26 -0.72 17.99
C ARG A 86 10.88 -0.46 17.38
N PRO A 87 10.20 0.65 17.72
CA PRO A 87 8.93 0.99 17.12
C PRO A 87 9.04 1.16 15.59
N LEU A 88 8.16 0.46 14.85
CA LEU A 88 8.12 0.43 13.39
C LEU A 88 6.88 1.13 12.86
N LEU A 89 7.02 1.84 11.74
CA LEU A 89 5.94 2.23 10.84
C LEU A 89 6.20 1.58 9.48
N VAL A 90 5.34 0.64 9.11
CA VAL A 90 5.45 -0.13 7.87
C VAL A 90 4.34 0.31 6.92
N GLU A 91 4.66 0.49 5.65
CA GLU A 91 3.66 0.81 4.63
C GLU A 91 3.86 -0.02 3.36
N GLY A 92 2.75 -0.31 2.66
CA GLY A 92 2.77 -1.01 1.39
C GLY A 92 1.42 -1.63 1.03
N ALA A 93 1.19 -1.87 -0.26
CA ALA A 93 -0.02 -2.50 -0.76
C ALA A 93 -0.12 -3.97 -0.30
N GLY A 94 1.01 -4.64 -0.09
CA GLY A 94 1.08 -6.03 0.41
C GLY A 94 0.64 -6.23 1.87
N LEU A 95 0.30 -5.15 2.60
CA LEU A 95 -0.33 -5.25 3.92
C LEU A 95 -1.84 -5.46 3.77
N LEU A 96 -2.24 -6.61 3.21
CA LEU A 96 -3.64 -6.96 3.09
C LEU A 96 -4.30 -7.15 4.47
N PRO A 97 -5.55 -6.70 4.69
CA PRO A 97 -6.17 -6.66 6.02
C PRO A 97 -6.23 -8.02 6.73
N HIS A 98 -6.54 -9.12 6.02
CA HIS A 98 -6.59 -10.45 6.60
C HIS A 98 -5.19 -10.97 6.99
N LEU A 99 -4.16 -10.66 6.18
CA LEU A 99 -2.79 -11.06 6.47
C LEU A 99 -2.21 -10.32 7.68
N VAL A 100 -2.51 -9.01 7.78
CA VAL A 100 -2.11 -8.20 8.94
C VAL A 100 -2.68 -8.76 10.24
N LYS A 101 -3.87 -9.35 10.21
CA LYS A 101 -4.47 -10.02 11.37
C LYS A 101 -3.58 -11.15 11.91
N GLU A 102 -2.82 -11.82 11.07
CA GLU A 102 -1.89 -12.88 11.47
C GLU A 102 -0.66 -12.37 12.23
N LEU A 103 -0.39 -11.07 12.20
CA LEU A 103 0.74 -10.46 12.93
C LEU A 103 0.43 -10.23 14.43
N GLU A 104 -0.71 -10.69 14.91
CA GLU A 104 -1.15 -10.53 16.32
C GLU A 104 -1.16 -9.07 16.80
N CYS A 105 -1.31 -8.13 15.86
CA CYS A 105 -1.37 -6.70 16.16
C CYS A 105 -2.76 -6.31 16.68
N GLN A 106 -2.80 -5.31 17.56
CA GLN A 106 -4.06 -4.65 17.88
C GLN A 106 -4.62 -4.01 16.62
N THR A 107 -5.94 -4.09 16.41
CA THR A 107 -6.63 -3.49 15.25
C THR A 107 -6.33 -2.00 15.06
N SER A 108 -6.03 -1.31 16.16
CA SER A 108 -5.64 0.11 16.15
C SER A 108 -4.25 0.39 15.59
N SER A 109 -3.45 -0.64 15.32
CA SER A 109 -2.12 -0.51 14.72
C SER A 109 -2.13 -0.59 13.18
N TYR A 110 -3.28 -0.79 12.57
CA TYR A 110 -3.43 -0.86 11.12
C TYR A 110 -4.46 0.16 10.63
N LEU A 111 -4.12 0.79 9.51
CA LEU A 111 -4.99 1.68 8.74
C LEU A 111 -4.96 1.30 7.27
N CYS A 112 -6.11 1.22 6.64
CA CYS A 112 -6.26 1.09 5.19
C CYS A 112 -6.38 2.48 4.56
N LEU A 113 -5.44 2.85 3.69
CA LEU A 113 -5.43 4.13 2.97
C LEU A 113 -5.61 3.89 1.46
N THR A 114 -6.69 4.41 0.88
CA THR A 114 -6.99 4.24 -0.55
C THR A 114 -7.30 5.58 -1.20
N PRO A 115 -6.99 5.78 -2.50
CA PRO A 115 -7.36 7.00 -3.22
C PRO A 115 -8.79 6.92 -3.75
N THR A 116 -9.36 8.08 -4.12
CA THR A 116 -10.46 8.10 -5.09
C THR A 116 -9.93 7.78 -6.50
N ALA A 117 -10.82 7.29 -7.38
CA ALA A 117 -10.46 6.93 -8.75
C ALA A 117 -9.88 8.14 -9.53
N ASP A 118 -10.51 9.31 -9.39
CA ASP A 118 -10.08 10.53 -10.07
C ASP A 118 -8.72 11.02 -9.58
N PHE A 119 -8.50 10.99 -8.26
CA PHE A 119 -7.21 11.33 -7.67
C PHE A 119 -6.11 10.38 -8.16
N GLN A 120 -6.36 9.08 -8.16
CA GLN A 120 -5.44 8.07 -8.64
C GLN A 120 -5.05 8.31 -10.10
N LYS A 121 -6.04 8.37 -11.01
CA LYS A 121 -5.80 8.58 -12.45
C LYS A 121 -4.99 9.86 -12.73
N LYS A 122 -5.39 10.97 -12.09
CA LYS A 122 -4.71 12.25 -12.23
C LYS A 122 -3.23 12.16 -11.82
N HIS A 123 -2.95 11.56 -10.67
CA HIS A 123 -1.59 11.49 -10.14
C HIS A 123 -0.70 10.50 -10.91
N TYR A 124 -1.26 9.38 -11.41
CA TYR A 124 -0.49 8.47 -12.26
C TYR A 124 -0.07 9.14 -13.57
N ARG A 125 -0.97 9.87 -14.25
CA ARG A 125 -0.66 10.59 -15.49
C ARG A 125 0.47 11.62 -15.33
N GLN A 126 0.74 12.10 -14.14
CA GLN A 126 1.80 13.06 -13.84
C GLN A 126 3.17 12.42 -13.56
N ARG A 127 3.24 11.10 -13.45
CA ARG A 127 4.49 10.40 -13.14
C ARG A 127 5.32 10.17 -14.40
N GLU A 128 6.54 10.67 -14.38
CA GLU A 128 7.48 10.58 -15.52
C GLU A 128 7.80 9.14 -15.96
N TRP A 129 7.70 8.18 -15.05
CA TRP A 129 8.00 6.78 -15.34
C TRP A 129 6.83 6.00 -15.97
N VAL A 130 5.58 6.51 -15.93
CA VAL A 130 4.39 5.81 -16.46
C VAL A 130 4.51 5.51 -17.96
N PRO A 131 4.99 6.42 -18.83
CA PRO A 131 5.19 6.10 -20.23
C PRO A 131 6.12 4.90 -20.46
N TYR A 132 7.17 4.74 -19.64
CA TYR A 132 8.11 3.61 -19.77
C TYR A 132 7.45 2.26 -19.44
N VAL A 133 6.51 2.23 -18.49
CA VAL A 133 5.76 1.02 -18.15
C VAL A 133 4.82 0.59 -19.27
N LEU A 134 4.34 1.56 -20.05
CA LEU A 134 3.44 1.34 -21.20
C LEU A 134 4.20 1.08 -22.52
N GLU A 135 5.52 1.21 -22.49
CA GLU A 135 6.36 0.94 -23.66
C GLU A 135 6.21 -0.52 -24.11
N GLY A 136 6.06 -0.72 -25.42
CA GLY A 136 5.85 -2.04 -26.01
C GLY A 136 4.38 -2.51 -26.07
N THR A 137 3.43 -1.75 -25.52
CA THR A 137 2.00 -2.00 -25.75
C THR A 137 1.57 -1.41 -27.12
N THR A 138 0.66 -2.08 -27.81
CA THR A 138 0.14 -1.58 -29.12
C THR A 138 -0.89 -0.47 -28.93
N ASN A 139 -1.51 -0.36 -27.76
CA ASN A 139 -2.43 0.71 -27.39
C ASN A 139 -2.14 1.18 -25.95
N PRO A 140 -1.19 2.11 -25.76
CA PRO A 140 -0.79 2.59 -24.44
C PRO A 140 -1.92 3.22 -23.62
N GLU A 141 -2.86 3.92 -24.26
CA GLU A 141 -3.99 4.53 -23.58
C GLU A 141 -4.95 3.48 -23.00
N GLN A 142 -5.28 2.45 -23.76
CA GLN A 142 -6.10 1.35 -23.29
C GLN A 142 -5.39 0.54 -22.18
N ALA A 143 -4.10 0.31 -22.33
CA ALA A 143 -3.30 -0.36 -21.31
C ALA A 143 -3.25 0.46 -20.00
N PHE A 144 -3.13 1.78 -20.11
CA PHE A 144 -3.22 2.69 -18.97
C PHE A 144 -4.60 2.63 -18.29
N GLU A 145 -5.69 2.69 -19.06
CA GLU A 145 -7.04 2.61 -18.48
C GLU A 145 -7.30 1.26 -17.80
N ASN A 146 -6.85 0.16 -18.38
CA ASN A 146 -6.95 -1.17 -17.77
C ASN A 146 -6.15 -1.24 -16.46
N TRP A 147 -4.94 -0.67 -16.45
CA TRP A 147 -4.13 -0.55 -15.24
C TRP A 147 -4.85 0.26 -14.16
N MET A 148 -5.37 1.44 -14.51
CA MET A 148 -6.11 2.27 -13.55
C MET A 148 -7.34 1.56 -13.00
N GLN A 149 -8.06 0.84 -13.87
CA GLN A 149 -9.22 0.06 -13.44
C GLN A 149 -8.82 -1.08 -12.50
N ARG A 150 -7.71 -1.79 -12.76
CA ARG A 150 -7.14 -2.79 -11.84
C ARG A 150 -6.91 -2.21 -10.45
N ASP A 151 -6.20 -1.08 -10.37
CA ASP A 151 -5.84 -0.45 -9.09
C ASP A 151 -7.09 0.07 -8.34
N ILE A 152 -8.11 0.54 -9.07
CA ILE A 152 -9.40 0.94 -8.50
C ILE A 152 -10.11 -0.26 -7.88
N LEU A 153 -10.17 -1.39 -8.60
CA LEU A 153 -10.77 -2.63 -8.11
C LEU A 153 -10.01 -3.15 -6.88
N PHE A 154 -8.69 -3.18 -6.94
CA PHE A 154 -7.85 -3.56 -5.81
C PHE A 154 -8.10 -2.65 -4.59
N ALA A 155 -8.20 -1.33 -4.77
CA ALA A 155 -8.53 -0.39 -3.70
C ALA A 155 -9.89 -0.70 -3.05
N GLN A 156 -10.90 -1.04 -3.85
CA GLN A 156 -12.23 -1.42 -3.37
C GLN A 156 -12.18 -2.73 -2.57
N MET A 157 -11.45 -3.73 -3.07
CA MET A 157 -11.27 -5.02 -2.40
C MET A 157 -10.62 -4.85 -1.02
N VAL A 158 -9.46 -4.20 -0.97
CA VAL A 158 -8.71 -3.96 0.28
C VAL A 158 -9.53 -3.17 1.28
N ARG A 159 -10.19 -2.09 0.83
CA ARG A 159 -11.04 -1.26 1.68
C ARG A 159 -12.22 -2.02 2.25
N LYS A 160 -12.92 -2.78 1.41
CA LYS A 160 -14.08 -3.61 1.81
C LYS A 160 -13.67 -4.63 2.88
N GLU A 161 -12.53 -5.27 2.68
CA GLU A 161 -12.01 -6.24 3.64
C GLU A 161 -11.59 -5.59 4.96
N ALA A 162 -10.87 -4.46 4.90
CA ALA A 162 -10.48 -3.69 6.08
C ALA A 162 -11.70 -3.33 6.94
N MET A 163 -12.74 -2.80 6.31
CA MET A 163 -13.99 -2.47 7.00
C MET A 163 -14.69 -3.70 7.59
N LYS A 164 -14.72 -4.82 6.88
CA LYS A 164 -15.29 -6.10 7.35
C LYS A 164 -14.56 -6.61 8.59
N LEU A 165 -13.25 -6.40 8.68
CA LEU A 165 -12.41 -6.82 9.81
C LEU A 165 -12.36 -5.79 10.95
N GLY A 166 -13.08 -4.66 10.83
CA GLY A 166 -13.12 -3.61 11.85
C GLY A 166 -11.91 -2.68 11.90
N TYR A 167 -11.09 -2.68 10.85
CA TYR A 167 -9.97 -1.76 10.73
C TYR A 167 -10.43 -0.36 10.30
N SER A 168 -9.70 0.66 10.74
CA SER A 168 -9.89 2.02 10.26
C SER A 168 -9.53 2.11 8.77
N SER A 169 -10.32 2.90 8.03
CA SER A 169 -10.09 3.15 6.61
C SER A 169 -10.24 4.64 6.32
N LEU A 170 -9.32 5.18 5.53
CA LEU A 170 -9.33 6.57 5.08
C LEU A 170 -9.23 6.61 3.54
N VAL A 171 -9.94 7.55 2.91
CA VAL A 171 -9.88 7.78 1.46
C VAL A 171 -9.23 9.13 1.19
N THR A 172 -8.23 9.15 0.32
CA THR A 172 -7.56 10.36 -0.12
C THR A 172 -8.09 10.80 -1.49
N ASP A 173 -8.45 12.08 -1.61
CA ASP A 173 -8.95 12.71 -2.83
C ASP A 173 -8.14 13.97 -3.22
N GLY A 174 -7.13 14.30 -2.39
CA GLY A 174 -6.30 15.49 -2.56
C GLY A 174 -6.92 16.79 -2.05
N SER A 175 -8.11 16.75 -1.44
CA SER A 175 -8.77 17.93 -0.87
C SER A 175 -8.08 18.44 0.40
N GLN A 176 -7.41 17.55 1.14
CA GLN A 176 -6.67 17.88 2.36
C GLN A 176 -5.17 17.95 2.11
N PRO A 177 -4.47 18.92 2.72
CA PRO A 177 -3.01 18.95 2.75
C PRO A 177 -2.43 17.68 3.41
N GLU A 178 -1.25 17.25 2.97
CA GLU A 178 -0.57 16.06 3.48
C GLU A 178 -0.39 16.05 5.00
N ASN A 179 -0.09 17.21 5.60
CA ASN A 179 0.06 17.32 7.06
C ASN A 179 -1.25 17.03 7.80
N GLN A 180 -2.39 17.49 7.30
CA GLN A 180 -3.70 17.21 7.91
C GLN A 180 -4.06 15.74 7.77
N THR A 181 -3.81 15.15 6.60
CA THR A 181 -3.98 13.72 6.40
C THR A 181 -3.07 12.91 7.33
N ALA A 182 -1.82 13.33 7.54
CA ALA A 182 -0.90 12.69 8.46
C ALA A 182 -1.39 12.75 9.91
N GLU A 183 -1.94 13.89 10.36
CA GLU A 183 -2.53 14.02 11.70
C GLU A 183 -3.73 13.08 11.91
N GLU A 184 -4.60 12.97 10.91
CA GLU A 184 -5.73 12.04 10.96
C GLU A 184 -5.26 10.58 11.00
N VAL A 185 -4.28 10.21 10.18
CA VAL A 185 -3.66 8.87 10.20
C VAL A 185 -3.01 8.59 11.56
N ALA A 186 -2.30 9.56 12.16
CA ALA A 186 -1.70 9.42 13.49
C ALA A 186 -2.77 9.15 14.56
N ARG A 187 -3.89 9.88 14.49
CA ARG A 187 -5.03 9.70 15.39
C ARG A 187 -5.65 8.31 15.26
N LEU A 188 -5.87 7.84 14.02
CA LEU A 188 -6.46 6.54 13.73
C LEU A 188 -5.54 5.38 14.13
N LEU A 189 -4.23 5.52 13.92
CA LEU A 189 -3.22 4.56 14.36
C LEU A 189 -2.93 4.66 15.87
N LYS A 190 -3.51 5.64 16.60
CA LYS A 190 -3.27 5.92 18.01
C LYS A 190 -1.78 6.10 18.33
N LEU A 191 -1.07 6.86 17.49
CA LEU A 191 0.33 7.18 17.72
C LEU A 191 0.48 7.98 19.03
N SER A 192 1.41 7.55 19.90
CA SER A 192 1.60 8.17 21.21
C SER A 192 2.35 9.50 21.07
N ASN A 193 1.80 10.57 21.67
CA ASN A 193 2.43 11.89 21.70
C ASN A 193 3.73 11.93 22.54
N LYS A 194 4.05 10.89 23.31
CA LYS A 194 5.28 10.86 24.15
C LYS A 194 6.57 11.01 23.34
N ASN A 195 6.55 10.62 22.07
CA ASN A 195 7.72 10.68 21.18
C ASN A 195 7.56 11.72 20.05
N ARG A 196 6.52 12.55 20.12
CA ARG A 196 6.26 13.55 19.06
C ARG A 196 7.28 14.68 19.12
N ILE A 197 7.96 14.93 18.03
CA ILE A 197 8.78 16.15 17.83
C ILE A 197 7.94 17.16 17.04
N ASN A 198 7.89 18.40 17.52
CA ASN A 198 7.34 19.50 16.75
C ASN A 198 8.36 19.88 15.67
N ILE A 199 8.04 19.59 14.43
CA ILE A 199 8.84 19.91 13.24
C ILE A 199 8.28 21.16 12.61
#